data_1cc82a74b4e1dec65d6233964469a096
#
_entry.id   1cc82a74b4e1dec65d6233964469a096
#
_cell.length_a   1.000
_cell.length_b   1.000
_cell.length_c   1.000
_cell.angle_alpha   90.00
_cell.angle_beta   90.00
_cell.angle_gamma   90.00
#
_symmetry.space_group_name_H-M   'P 1'
#
loop_
_entity.id
_entity.type
_entity.pdbx_description
1 polymer ?
#
loop_
_entity_poly.entity_id
_entity_poly.type
_entity_poly.pdbx_seq_one_letter_code
_entity_poly.pdbx_strand_id
1 'polypeptide(L)'
;MNFIRQQFYNLNFCSFRTLQAGLFVFLMTFQTTEAQEWKPLFNGKNLDGWTPKIRGYDLGENFGDTFRVEDGLLKVRYDAYDQFNERFGHLFYEREYSHYRLRVTYRFVDEQSKGGPGWAYRNSGVMVHGESPKTMAKGQDFPASIEVQLLGGNGTSERTTSNLCTPGTNVVMEDALVKRHCSNSKSKTYHGDQWVTAEIEVRGNQVIKHILDGEVVLSYQQPQLDIRDGHAKELAEKLGTHQLSGGSISVQSESHPIDFKSIEIMELEKE
;
A
#
# COMPACT_ATOMS: atom_id res chain seq x y z
N MET A 1 -14.94 112.44 -3.53
CA MET A 1 -16.29 111.85 -3.46
C MET A 1 -16.56 111.27 -4.86
N ASN A 2 -16.74 110.07 -4.94
CA ASN A 2 -17.38 109.19 -5.95
C ASN A 2 -16.58 107.95 -6.23
N PHE A 3 -17.21 106.85 -5.83
CA PHE A 3 -16.80 105.46 -6.04
C PHE A 3 -16.94 105.05 -7.49
N ILE A 4 -15.93 104.34 -8.02
CA ILE A 4 -16.04 103.49 -9.19
C ILE A 4 -15.83 102.06 -8.78
N ARG A 5 -16.86 101.26 -8.97
CA ARG A 5 -16.87 99.82 -8.80
C ARG A 5 -16.18 99.13 -9.97
N GLN A 6 -15.16 98.31 -9.73
CA GLN A 6 -14.63 97.39 -10.72
C GLN A 6 -15.21 96.00 -10.48
N GLN A 7 -15.90 95.46 -11.49
CA GLN A 7 -16.36 94.07 -11.49
C GLN A 7 -15.24 93.15 -12.00
N PHE A 8 -14.88 92.18 -11.19
CA PHE A 8 -14.01 91.09 -11.61
C PHE A 8 -14.84 89.92 -12.12
N TYR A 9 -14.60 89.47 -13.35
CA TYR A 9 -15.13 88.26 -13.90
C TYR A 9 -14.35 87.04 -13.36
N ASN A 10 -15.04 86.13 -12.70
CA ASN A 10 -14.51 84.83 -12.33
C ASN A 10 -14.59 83.86 -13.48
N LEU A 11 -13.44 83.45 -14.00
CA LEU A 11 -13.32 82.35 -14.95
C LEU A 11 -13.28 81.02 -14.15
N ASN A 12 -14.36 80.26 -14.30
CA ASN A 12 -14.40 78.85 -13.75
C ASN A 12 -13.53 77.92 -14.59
N PHE A 13 -12.42 77.45 -14.06
CA PHE A 13 -11.66 76.35 -14.66
C PHE A 13 -12.39 75.06 -14.34
N CYS A 14 -12.92 74.38 -15.36
CA CYS A 14 -13.50 73.07 -15.33
C CYS A 14 -12.37 72.04 -15.28
N SER A 15 -12.11 71.41 -14.11
CA SER A 15 -11.14 70.41 -13.96
C SER A 15 -11.69 69.04 -14.46
N PHE A 16 -11.19 68.58 -15.60
CA PHE A 16 -11.44 67.22 -16.09
C PHE A 16 -10.70 66.22 -15.20
N ARG A 17 -11.45 65.48 -14.37
CA ARG A 17 -10.94 64.28 -13.68
C ARG A 17 -11.01 63.12 -14.66
N THR A 18 -9.86 62.68 -15.16
CA THR A 18 -9.71 61.44 -15.90
C THR A 18 -9.91 60.26 -14.93
N LEU A 19 -11.00 59.50 -15.10
CA LEU A 19 -11.28 58.26 -14.43
C LEU A 19 -10.44 57.17 -15.10
N GLN A 20 -9.32 56.77 -14.49
CA GLN A 20 -8.59 55.54 -14.88
C GLN A 20 -9.35 54.32 -14.35
N ALA A 21 -10.10 53.66 -15.23
CA ALA A 21 -10.67 52.35 -14.94
C ALA A 21 -9.54 51.31 -15.05
N GLY A 22 -9.01 50.91 -13.88
CA GLY A 22 -8.08 49.78 -13.76
C GLY A 22 -8.82 48.47 -14.07
N LEU A 23 -8.50 47.86 -15.21
CA LEU A 23 -8.98 46.53 -15.55
C LEU A 23 -8.19 45.51 -14.71
N PHE A 24 -8.74 45.07 -13.57
CA PHE A 24 -8.20 43.94 -12.81
C PHE A 24 -8.55 42.66 -13.59
N VAL A 25 -7.59 42.13 -14.36
CA VAL A 25 -7.67 40.78 -14.91
C VAL A 25 -7.40 39.80 -13.79
N PHE A 26 -8.46 39.19 -13.26
CA PHE A 26 -8.37 38.09 -12.32
C PHE A 26 -7.93 36.82 -13.10
N LEU A 27 -6.64 36.52 -13.12
CA LEU A 27 -6.14 35.26 -13.64
C LEU A 27 -6.62 34.12 -12.66
N MET A 28 -7.75 33.49 -13.00
CA MET A 28 -8.13 32.22 -12.39
C MET A 28 -7.14 31.16 -12.88
N THR A 29 -6.17 30.82 -12.03
CA THR A 29 -5.37 29.61 -12.20
C THR A 29 -6.29 28.42 -11.97
N PHE A 30 -6.74 27.77 -13.03
CA PHE A 30 -7.33 26.44 -12.96
C PHE A 30 -6.21 25.50 -12.52
N GLN A 31 -6.18 25.13 -11.24
CA GLN A 31 -5.44 23.95 -10.79
C GLN A 31 -6.20 22.76 -11.37
N THR A 32 -5.65 22.17 -12.42
CA THR A 32 -6.08 20.84 -12.86
C THR A 32 -5.63 19.86 -11.77
N THR A 33 -6.54 19.44 -10.91
CA THR A 33 -6.35 18.24 -10.12
C THR A 33 -6.19 17.08 -11.12
N GLU A 34 -4.98 16.53 -11.24
CA GLU A 34 -4.82 15.29 -11.98
C GLU A 34 -5.75 14.26 -11.32
N ALA A 35 -6.63 13.68 -12.13
CA ALA A 35 -7.51 12.62 -11.64
C ALA A 35 -6.62 11.48 -11.13
N GLN A 36 -6.85 11.05 -9.88
CA GLN A 36 -6.16 9.93 -9.30
C GLN A 36 -6.44 8.68 -10.13
N GLU A 37 -5.43 8.18 -10.85
CA GLU A 37 -5.55 7.08 -11.79
C GLU A 37 -4.89 5.81 -11.24
N TRP A 38 -5.54 4.66 -11.47
CA TRP A 38 -4.96 3.36 -11.17
C TRP A 38 -3.87 3.01 -12.18
N LYS A 39 -2.66 2.72 -11.67
CA LYS A 39 -1.50 2.31 -12.46
C LYS A 39 -1.16 0.86 -12.15
N PRO A 40 -0.93 0.00 -13.17
CA PRO A 40 -0.52 -1.38 -12.92
C PRO A 40 0.90 -1.42 -12.33
N LEU A 41 1.08 -2.14 -11.22
CA LEU A 41 2.38 -2.56 -10.72
C LEU A 41 2.81 -3.88 -11.38
N PHE A 42 1.85 -4.76 -11.68
CA PHE A 42 2.06 -5.98 -12.44
C PHE A 42 1.65 -5.76 -13.91
N ASN A 43 2.57 -5.99 -14.83
CA ASN A 43 2.40 -5.70 -16.27
C ASN A 43 1.71 -6.81 -17.07
N GLY A 44 1.38 -7.97 -16.44
CA GLY A 44 0.76 -9.12 -17.07
C GLY A 44 1.66 -9.92 -18.02
N LYS A 45 2.96 -9.63 -18.11
CA LYS A 45 3.87 -10.23 -19.10
C LYS A 45 5.10 -10.90 -18.48
N ASN A 46 5.69 -10.27 -17.48
CA ASN A 46 6.92 -10.72 -16.83
C ASN A 46 7.04 -10.11 -15.42
N LEU A 47 8.14 -10.39 -14.72
CA LEU A 47 8.43 -9.87 -13.38
C LEU A 47 9.22 -8.55 -13.40
N ASP A 48 9.22 -7.79 -14.49
CA ASP A 48 9.91 -6.49 -14.54
C ASP A 48 9.40 -5.58 -13.41
N GLY A 49 10.30 -4.94 -12.67
CA GLY A 49 10.00 -4.14 -11.50
C GLY A 49 9.78 -4.95 -10.21
N TRP A 50 9.95 -6.28 -10.25
CA TRP A 50 9.77 -7.16 -9.10
C TRP A 50 11.02 -7.97 -8.80
N THR A 51 11.35 -8.13 -7.52
CA THR A 51 12.52 -8.88 -7.04
C THR A 51 12.11 -9.91 -6.00
N PRO A 52 12.36 -11.21 -6.22
CA PRO A 52 12.07 -12.26 -5.25
C PRO A 52 13.09 -12.25 -4.10
N LYS A 53 12.61 -12.54 -2.89
CA LYS A 53 13.41 -12.87 -1.72
C LYS A 53 12.78 -14.08 -1.06
N ILE A 54 13.45 -15.20 -1.12
CA ILE A 54 13.01 -16.49 -0.56
C ILE A 54 13.96 -16.87 0.56
N ARG A 55 13.45 -17.36 1.68
CA ARG A 55 14.24 -17.83 2.82
C ARG A 55 15.26 -18.86 2.38
N GLY A 56 16.51 -18.67 2.77
CA GLY A 56 17.63 -19.54 2.43
C GLY A 56 18.35 -19.19 1.13
N TYR A 57 17.79 -18.28 0.33
CA TYR A 57 18.33 -17.87 -0.98
C TYR A 57 18.74 -16.40 -0.99
N ASP A 58 19.61 -16.05 -1.93
CA ASP A 58 20.06 -14.66 -2.09
C ASP A 58 18.94 -13.79 -2.69
N LEU A 59 19.00 -12.49 -2.48
CA LEU A 59 18.07 -11.54 -3.07
C LEU A 59 18.11 -11.63 -4.61
N GLY A 60 16.96 -11.78 -5.24
CA GLY A 60 16.82 -11.95 -6.68
C GLY A 60 16.82 -13.41 -7.13
N GLU A 61 17.19 -14.36 -6.27
CA GLU A 61 17.14 -15.77 -6.60
C GLU A 61 15.70 -16.31 -6.46
N ASN A 62 15.11 -16.68 -7.59
CA ASN A 62 13.76 -17.23 -7.68
C ASN A 62 13.81 -18.76 -7.66
N PHE A 63 14.06 -19.36 -6.51
CA PHE A 63 14.20 -20.80 -6.35
C PHE A 63 12.99 -21.55 -6.91
N GLY A 64 13.25 -22.55 -7.75
CA GLY A 64 12.20 -23.42 -8.29
C GLY A 64 11.15 -22.69 -9.14
N ASP A 65 11.48 -21.50 -9.66
CA ASP A 65 10.55 -20.64 -10.39
C ASP A 65 9.24 -20.38 -9.61
N THR A 66 9.39 -20.15 -8.30
CA THR A 66 8.27 -19.94 -7.37
C THR A 66 7.34 -18.83 -7.83
N PHE A 67 7.90 -17.69 -8.24
CA PHE A 67 7.16 -16.58 -8.81
C PHE A 67 7.34 -16.58 -10.32
N ARG A 68 6.26 -16.72 -11.08
CA ARG A 68 6.33 -16.76 -12.53
C ARG A 68 5.10 -16.14 -13.19
N VAL A 69 5.22 -15.77 -14.45
CA VAL A 69 4.10 -15.21 -15.21
C VAL A 69 3.72 -16.20 -16.31
N GLU A 70 2.48 -16.68 -16.24
CA GLU A 70 1.88 -17.56 -17.23
C GLU A 70 0.43 -17.12 -17.48
N ASP A 71 -0.01 -17.14 -18.74
CA ASP A 71 -1.38 -16.77 -19.14
C ASP A 71 -1.82 -15.37 -18.67
N GLY A 72 -0.87 -14.42 -18.57
CA GLY A 72 -1.14 -13.07 -18.10
C GLY A 72 -1.35 -12.95 -16.57
N LEU A 73 -1.08 -14.01 -15.83
CA LEU A 73 -1.21 -14.06 -14.36
C LEU A 73 0.17 -14.14 -13.71
N LEU A 74 0.37 -13.41 -12.61
CA LEU A 74 1.45 -13.68 -11.69
C LEU A 74 1.05 -14.89 -10.83
N LYS A 75 1.78 -15.96 -10.96
CA LYS A 75 1.51 -17.24 -10.28
C LYS A 75 2.57 -17.52 -9.24
N VAL A 76 2.15 -18.01 -8.09
CA VAL A 76 3.01 -18.62 -7.08
C VAL A 76 2.84 -20.13 -7.15
N ARG A 77 3.92 -20.85 -7.43
CA ARG A 77 3.91 -22.30 -7.64
C ARG A 77 5.04 -23.01 -6.90
N TYR A 78 4.82 -24.28 -6.61
CA TYR A 78 5.73 -25.14 -5.85
C TYR A 78 6.01 -26.49 -6.53
N ASP A 79 5.75 -26.60 -7.82
CA ASP A 79 5.93 -27.84 -8.60
C ASP A 79 7.38 -28.33 -8.66
N ALA A 80 8.35 -27.42 -8.50
CA ALA A 80 9.76 -27.78 -8.40
C ALA A 80 10.23 -28.06 -6.95
N TYR A 81 9.31 -28.11 -5.98
CA TYR A 81 9.63 -28.36 -4.57
C TYR A 81 9.37 -29.82 -4.22
N ASP A 82 10.38 -30.56 -3.70
CA ASP A 82 10.15 -31.89 -3.11
C ASP A 82 9.29 -31.77 -1.84
N GLN A 83 9.58 -30.73 -1.04
CA GLN A 83 8.85 -30.28 0.15
C GLN A 83 9.02 -28.80 0.32
N PHE A 84 8.10 -28.15 0.99
CA PHE A 84 8.13 -26.71 1.23
C PHE A 84 9.37 -26.27 2.03
N ASN A 85 9.70 -27.03 3.09
CA ASN A 85 10.90 -26.79 3.93
C ASN A 85 11.04 -25.34 4.38
N GLU A 86 9.93 -24.71 4.81
CA GLU A 86 9.89 -23.32 5.30
C GLU A 86 10.48 -22.30 4.30
N ARG A 87 10.42 -22.58 3.01
CA ARG A 87 10.88 -21.64 1.97
C ARG A 87 9.83 -20.55 1.74
N PHE A 88 9.54 -19.82 2.82
CA PHE A 88 8.71 -18.60 2.72
C PHE A 88 9.35 -17.59 1.79
N GLY A 89 8.57 -16.92 0.99
CA GLY A 89 9.09 -15.98 0.01
C GLY A 89 8.20 -14.76 -0.18
N HIS A 90 8.82 -13.70 -0.64
CA HIS A 90 8.17 -12.45 -0.97
C HIS A 90 8.67 -11.93 -2.30
N LEU A 91 7.77 -11.45 -3.13
CA LEU A 91 8.10 -10.78 -4.38
C LEU A 91 7.92 -9.28 -4.15
N PHE A 92 9.03 -8.54 -4.08
CA PHE A 92 9.07 -7.12 -3.75
C PHE A 92 8.97 -6.26 -4.99
N TYR A 93 8.10 -5.25 -4.95
CA TYR A 93 8.08 -4.19 -5.96
C TYR A 93 9.26 -3.22 -5.77
N GLU A 94 9.80 -2.67 -6.85
CA GLU A 94 11.03 -1.88 -6.86
C GLU A 94 10.95 -0.52 -6.15
N ARG A 95 9.73 0.04 -5.99
CA ARG A 95 9.50 1.35 -5.37
C ARG A 95 8.85 1.22 -3.99
N GLU A 96 9.22 2.14 -3.12
CA GLU A 96 8.54 2.36 -1.84
C GLU A 96 7.44 3.41 -1.98
N TYR A 97 6.39 3.27 -1.18
CA TYR A 97 5.22 4.15 -1.19
C TYR A 97 4.80 4.52 0.22
N SER A 98 4.07 5.64 0.35
CA SER A 98 3.56 6.13 1.64
C SER A 98 2.08 6.47 1.66
N HIS A 99 1.55 7.11 0.61
CA HIS A 99 0.14 7.51 0.51
C HIS A 99 -0.43 6.96 -0.80
N TYR A 100 -1.28 5.95 -0.70
CA TYR A 100 -1.80 5.26 -1.89
C TYR A 100 -3.04 4.41 -1.57
N ARG A 101 -3.76 4.03 -2.62
CA ARG A 101 -4.62 2.85 -2.62
C ARG A 101 -3.95 1.77 -3.46
N LEU A 102 -3.95 0.56 -2.94
CA LEU A 102 -3.45 -0.64 -3.63
C LEU A 102 -4.63 -1.57 -3.84
N ARG A 103 -4.75 -2.16 -5.01
CA ARG A 103 -5.78 -3.13 -5.34
C ARG A 103 -5.14 -4.39 -5.88
N VAL A 104 -5.47 -5.53 -5.28
CA VAL A 104 -4.93 -6.84 -5.61
C VAL A 104 -6.08 -7.80 -5.88
N THR A 105 -6.13 -8.36 -7.09
CA THR A 105 -7.10 -9.40 -7.45
C THR A 105 -6.41 -10.75 -7.49
N TYR A 106 -6.83 -11.67 -6.64
CA TYR A 106 -6.18 -12.97 -6.43
C TYR A 106 -7.18 -14.12 -6.34
N ARG A 107 -6.69 -15.35 -6.46
CA ARG A 107 -7.40 -16.59 -6.10
C ARG A 107 -6.43 -17.66 -5.64
N PHE A 108 -6.84 -18.48 -4.69
CA PHE A 108 -6.13 -19.71 -4.36
C PHE A 108 -6.53 -20.80 -5.33
N VAL A 109 -5.57 -21.63 -5.72
CA VAL A 109 -5.75 -22.74 -6.67
C VAL A 109 -5.01 -23.97 -6.17
N ASP A 110 -5.32 -25.11 -6.73
CA ASP A 110 -4.60 -26.37 -6.51
C ASP A 110 -4.49 -26.79 -5.02
N GLU A 111 -3.56 -27.71 -4.72
CA GLU A 111 -3.29 -28.21 -3.41
C GLU A 111 -2.06 -27.56 -2.78
N GLN A 112 -2.04 -27.49 -1.45
CA GLN A 112 -0.88 -26.99 -0.72
C GLN A 112 0.36 -27.84 -0.99
N SER A 113 1.52 -27.20 -1.14
CA SER A 113 2.81 -27.87 -1.30
C SER A 113 3.07 -28.85 -0.13
N LYS A 114 3.61 -30.01 -0.45
CA LYS A 114 3.97 -31.03 0.54
C LYS A 114 4.90 -30.44 1.61
N GLY A 115 4.59 -30.69 2.87
CA GLY A 115 5.35 -30.16 4.00
C GLY A 115 5.06 -28.70 4.32
N GLY A 116 4.08 -28.08 3.67
CA GLY A 116 3.55 -26.79 4.08
C GLY A 116 2.87 -26.86 5.44
N PRO A 117 3.06 -25.87 6.34
CA PRO A 117 2.43 -25.88 7.64
C PRO A 117 0.90 -25.74 7.52
N GLY A 118 0.13 -26.42 8.37
CA GLY A 118 -1.33 -26.44 8.28
C GLY A 118 -1.99 -25.05 8.36
N TRP A 119 -1.39 -24.12 9.09
CA TRP A 119 -1.88 -22.74 9.19
C TRP A 119 -1.71 -21.97 7.87
N ALA A 120 -0.78 -22.40 7.00
CA ALA A 120 -0.54 -21.78 5.69
C ALA A 120 -1.43 -22.36 4.56
N TYR A 121 -2.41 -23.20 4.89
CA TYR A 121 -3.41 -23.64 3.91
C TYR A 121 -4.21 -22.45 3.40
N ARG A 122 -4.25 -22.24 2.07
CA ARG A 122 -4.88 -21.08 1.41
C ARG A 122 -4.56 -19.78 2.14
N ASN A 123 -3.26 -19.54 2.35
CA ASN A 123 -2.71 -18.38 3.01
C ASN A 123 -1.64 -17.73 2.13
N SER A 124 -1.69 -16.41 2.06
CA SER A 124 -0.75 -15.53 1.40
C SER A 124 -0.93 -14.14 1.99
N GLY A 125 -0.16 -13.15 1.54
CA GLY A 125 -0.27 -11.80 2.05
C GLY A 125 0.20 -10.74 1.04
N VAL A 126 -0.24 -9.51 1.31
CA VAL A 126 0.30 -8.30 0.71
C VAL A 126 0.96 -7.51 1.82
N MET A 127 2.27 -7.32 1.72
CA MET A 127 3.03 -6.52 2.68
C MET A 127 3.02 -5.06 2.25
N VAL A 128 2.68 -4.19 3.19
CA VAL A 128 2.78 -2.73 3.06
C VAL A 128 3.65 -2.18 4.19
N HIS A 129 4.26 -1.02 4.00
CA HIS A 129 5.24 -0.48 4.95
C HIS A 129 6.35 -1.48 5.30
N GLY A 130 6.67 -2.37 4.36
CA GLY A 130 7.70 -3.38 4.53
C GLY A 130 9.10 -2.78 4.57
N GLU A 131 10.00 -3.46 5.29
CA GLU A 131 11.42 -3.18 5.18
C GLU A 131 11.93 -3.40 3.74
N SER A 132 13.06 -2.81 3.40
CA SER A 132 13.71 -3.10 2.13
C SER A 132 14.15 -4.57 2.06
N PRO A 133 13.95 -5.28 0.93
CA PRO A 133 14.44 -6.66 0.81
C PRO A 133 15.96 -6.78 0.97
N LYS A 134 16.70 -5.67 0.83
CA LYS A 134 18.15 -5.60 1.03
C LYS A 134 18.55 -5.68 2.51
N THR A 135 17.65 -5.38 3.43
CA THR A 135 17.90 -5.46 4.88
C THR A 135 17.57 -6.82 5.47
N MET A 136 16.80 -7.63 4.74
CA MET A 136 16.43 -8.97 5.18
C MET A 136 17.64 -9.89 5.23
N ALA A 137 17.78 -10.64 6.33
CA ALA A 137 18.75 -11.71 6.43
C ALA A 137 18.42 -12.86 5.47
N LYS A 138 19.44 -13.65 5.07
CA LYS A 138 19.26 -14.80 4.16
C LYS A 138 18.24 -15.81 4.66
N GLY A 139 18.25 -16.09 5.97
CA GLY A 139 17.35 -17.04 6.63
C GLY A 139 16.09 -16.43 7.25
N GLN A 140 15.77 -15.17 6.95
CA GLN A 140 14.58 -14.50 7.49
C GLN A 140 13.32 -14.97 6.76
N ASP A 141 12.26 -15.27 7.52
CA ASP A 141 11.00 -15.80 7.01
C ASP A 141 10.13 -14.69 6.38
N PHE A 142 9.93 -13.61 7.13
CA PHE A 142 9.02 -12.52 6.77
C PHE A 142 9.73 -11.17 6.94
N PRO A 143 9.46 -10.19 6.07
CA PRO A 143 9.95 -8.82 6.29
C PRO A 143 9.25 -8.20 7.49
N ALA A 144 9.94 -7.36 8.24
CA ALA A 144 9.26 -6.46 9.17
C ALA A 144 8.32 -5.57 8.37
N SER A 145 7.01 -5.74 8.54
CA SER A 145 5.98 -5.14 7.69
C SER A 145 4.61 -5.15 8.34
N ILE A 146 3.66 -4.49 7.71
CA ILE A 146 2.23 -4.66 7.93
C ILE A 146 1.72 -5.60 6.84
N GLU A 147 1.18 -6.74 7.23
CA GLU A 147 0.63 -7.73 6.31
C GLU A 147 -0.88 -7.61 6.23
N VAL A 148 -1.38 -7.44 5.01
CA VAL A 148 -2.78 -7.68 4.67
C VAL A 148 -2.90 -9.15 4.31
N GLN A 149 -3.27 -9.98 5.29
CA GLN A 149 -3.32 -11.43 5.15
C GLN A 149 -4.48 -11.86 4.26
N LEU A 150 -4.16 -12.57 3.20
CA LEU A 150 -5.12 -13.13 2.25
C LEU A 150 -5.40 -14.59 2.61
N LEU A 151 -6.65 -14.91 2.95
CA LEU A 151 -7.05 -16.28 3.28
C LEU A 151 -8.16 -16.77 2.37
N GLY A 152 -8.11 -18.05 2.03
CA GLY A 152 -9.18 -18.76 1.34
C GLY A 152 -9.87 -19.77 2.27
N GLY A 153 -11.17 -19.92 2.12
CA GLY A 153 -11.96 -20.89 2.89
C GLY A 153 -11.75 -22.33 2.41
N ASN A 154 -11.96 -23.27 3.33
CA ASN A 154 -11.84 -24.72 3.12
C ASN A 154 -13.16 -25.41 2.70
N GLY A 155 -14.18 -24.64 2.37
CA GLY A 155 -15.51 -25.14 1.99
C GLY A 155 -16.51 -25.28 3.15
N THR A 156 -16.07 -25.26 4.40
CA THR A 156 -16.93 -25.56 5.56
C THR A 156 -16.83 -24.55 6.69
N SER A 157 -15.63 -24.11 7.05
CA SER A 157 -15.41 -23.26 8.22
C SER A 157 -15.37 -21.78 7.85
N GLU A 158 -15.82 -20.92 8.75
CA GLU A 158 -15.60 -19.48 8.62
C GLU A 158 -14.12 -19.15 8.74
N ARG A 159 -13.64 -18.33 7.82
CA ARG A 159 -12.25 -17.86 7.76
C ARG A 159 -12.21 -16.51 7.05
N THR A 160 -12.13 -15.46 7.83
CA THR A 160 -12.05 -14.08 7.28
C THR A 160 -10.76 -13.88 6.49
N THR A 161 -10.78 -12.99 5.52
CA THR A 161 -9.62 -12.57 4.73
C THR A 161 -9.38 -11.06 4.85
N SER A 162 -8.31 -10.54 4.26
CA SER A 162 -7.86 -9.18 4.54
C SER A 162 -7.72 -8.91 6.05
N ASN A 163 -7.22 -9.89 6.77
CA ASN A 163 -6.84 -9.75 8.17
C ASN A 163 -5.57 -8.90 8.29
N LEU A 164 -5.24 -8.48 9.48
CA LEU A 164 -3.97 -7.84 9.78
C LEU A 164 -3.04 -8.88 10.44
N CYS A 165 -1.81 -9.05 9.94
CA CYS A 165 -0.71 -9.62 10.70
C CYS A 165 0.47 -8.64 10.74
N THR A 166 1.28 -8.73 11.78
CA THR A 166 2.31 -7.72 12.10
C THR A 166 3.67 -8.36 12.35
N PRO A 167 4.31 -8.99 11.32
CA PRO A 167 5.66 -9.53 11.49
C PRO A 167 6.64 -8.38 11.82
N GLY A 168 7.30 -8.46 12.96
CA GLY A 168 8.25 -7.44 13.45
C GLY A 168 7.65 -6.05 13.68
N THR A 169 6.32 -5.92 13.71
CA THR A 169 5.63 -4.62 13.81
C THR A 169 4.47 -4.65 14.80
N ASN A 170 3.91 -3.49 15.08
CA ASN A 170 2.69 -3.28 15.86
C ASN A 170 1.86 -2.16 15.22
N VAL A 171 0.59 -2.06 15.59
CA VAL A 171 -0.32 -0.97 15.18
C VAL A 171 -1.14 -0.49 16.37
N VAL A 172 -1.81 0.64 16.22
CA VAL A 172 -2.82 1.12 17.17
C VAL A 172 -4.21 0.85 16.61
N MET A 173 -5.06 0.19 17.40
CA MET A 173 -6.49 -0.02 17.11
C MET A 173 -7.29 0.40 18.33
N GLU A 174 -8.39 1.14 18.13
CA GLU A 174 -9.26 1.59 19.23
C GLU A 174 -8.43 2.27 20.36
N ASP A 175 -7.50 3.14 19.96
CA ASP A 175 -6.59 3.89 20.83
C ASP A 175 -5.64 3.03 21.70
N ALA A 176 -5.53 1.73 21.44
CA ALA A 176 -4.62 0.83 22.12
C ALA A 176 -3.57 0.22 21.20
N LEU A 177 -2.33 0.11 21.69
CA LEU A 177 -1.25 -0.59 20.98
C LEU A 177 -1.54 -2.09 20.94
N VAL A 178 -1.71 -2.62 19.74
CA VAL A 178 -1.97 -4.04 19.47
C VAL A 178 -0.64 -4.75 19.26
N LYS A 179 -0.35 -5.70 20.15
CA LYS A 179 0.90 -6.49 20.16
C LYS A 179 0.70 -7.96 19.78
N ARG A 180 -0.55 -8.36 19.52
CA ARG A 180 -0.84 -9.71 19.01
C ARG A 180 -0.44 -9.78 17.55
N HIS A 181 0.08 -10.93 17.12
CA HIS A 181 0.59 -11.09 15.76
C HIS A 181 -0.48 -10.87 14.68
N CYS A 182 -1.68 -11.46 14.85
CA CYS A 182 -2.76 -11.29 13.87
C CYS A 182 -4.07 -10.81 14.50
N SER A 183 -4.87 -10.09 13.72
CA SER A 183 -6.21 -9.59 14.04
C SER A 183 -7.15 -9.84 12.87
N ASN A 184 -8.29 -10.48 13.14
CA ASN A 184 -9.27 -10.78 12.11
C ASN A 184 -9.99 -9.52 11.62
N SER A 185 -10.28 -9.49 10.34
CA SER A 185 -11.18 -8.53 9.72
C SER A 185 -12.65 -8.91 9.97
N LYS A 186 -13.57 -8.08 9.49
CA LYS A 186 -15.03 -8.36 9.47
C LYS A 186 -15.49 -8.90 8.11
N SER A 187 -14.58 -9.45 7.30
CA SER A 187 -14.92 -9.97 5.99
C SER A 187 -15.74 -11.27 6.07
N LYS A 188 -16.45 -11.57 5.01
CA LYS A 188 -16.98 -12.92 4.77
C LYS A 188 -15.85 -13.89 4.42
N THR A 189 -16.17 -15.19 4.38
CA THR A 189 -15.27 -16.24 3.88
C THR A 189 -15.48 -16.44 2.38
N TYR A 190 -14.37 -16.53 1.65
CA TYR A 190 -14.38 -16.84 0.21
C TYR A 190 -13.90 -18.28 0.03
N HIS A 191 -14.82 -19.17 -0.33
CA HIS A 191 -14.52 -20.59 -0.55
C HIS A 191 -14.20 -20.89 -2.01
N GLY A 192 -13.42 -21.96 -2.24
CA GLY A 192 -13.05 -22.42 -3.59
C GLY A 192 -12.08 -21.47 -4.30
N ASP A 193 -11.98 -21.62 -5.62
CA ASP A 193 -11.00 -20.94 -6.46
C ASP A 193 -11.56 -19.66 -7.09
N GLN A 194 -12.38 -18.94 -6.34
CA GLN A 194 -13.00 -17.69 -6.81
C GLN A 194 -12.00 -16.52 -6.76
N TRP A 195 -12.15 -15.60 -7.71
CA TRP A 195 -11.43 -14.34 -7.69
C TRP A 195 -11.93 -13.42 -6.58
N VAL A 196 -11.00 -12.87 -5.80
CA VAL A 196 -11.25 -11.91 -4.73
C VAL A 196 -10.41 -10.68 -5.00
N THR A 197 -11.00 -9.50 -4.83
CA THR A 197 -10.29 -8.23 -4.93
C THR A 197 -10.21 -7.58 -3.56
N ALA A 198 -9.00 -7.47 -3.03
CA ALA A 198 -8.72 -6.71 -1.82
C ALA A 198 -8.18 -5.33 -2.20
N GLU A 199 -8.69 -4.28 -1.56
CA GLU A 199 -8.14 -2.94 -1.65
C GLU A 199 -7.57 -2.53 -0.29
N ILE A 200 -6.49 -1.76 -0.33
CA ILE A 200 -5.79 -1.26 0.86
C ILE A 200 -5.61 0.24 0.67
N GLU A 201 -6.16 1.06 1.56
CA GLU A 201 -5.88 2.49 1.60
C GLU A 201 -4.81 2.74 2.66
N VAL A 202 -3.72 3.39 2.28
CA VAL A 202 -2.58 3.73 3.13
C VAL A 202 -2.37 5.23 3.11
N ARG A 203 -2.37 5.87 4.28
CA ARG A 203 -2.06 7.29 4.45
C ARG A 203 -0.92 7.45 5.47
N GLY A 204 0.30 7.15 5.03
CA GLY A 204 1.48 7.17 5.89
C GLY A 204 1.26 6.37 7.17
N ASN A 205 1.54 6.99 8.32
CA ASN A 205 1.27 6.40 9.65
C ASN A 205 -0.09 6.83 10.24
N GLN A 206 -0.90 7.60 9.50
CA GLN A 206 -2.17 8.13 10.01
C GLN A 206 -3.24 7.05 10.04
N VAL A 207 -3.42 6.32 8.93
CA VAL A 207 -4.42 5.26 8.82
C VAL A 207 -4.08 4.27 7.70
N ILE A 208 -4.37 3.01 7.97
CA ILE A 208 -4.42 1.94 6.97
C ILE A 208 -5.79 1.29 7.07
N LYS A 209 -6.45 1.09 5.92
CA LYS A 209 -7.77 0.45 5.82
C LYS A 209 -7.70 -0.72 4.85
N HIS A 210 -8.29 -1.84 5.24
CA HIS A 210 -8.54 -2.98 4.37
C HIS A 210 -9.99 -2.91 3.88
N ILE A 211 -10.18 -3.04 2.58
CA ILE A 211 -11.46 -2.84 1.91
C ILE A 211 -11.76 -4.07 1.04
N LEU A 212 -12.94 -4.65 1.20
CA LEU A 212 -13.44 -5.75 0.39
C LEU A 212 -14.87 -5.44 -0.05
N ASP A 213 -15.19 -5.71 -1.30
CA ASP A 213 -16.52 -5.44 -1.89
C ASP A 213 -16.99 -3.98 -1.65
N GLY A 214 -16.04 -3.01 -1.56
CA GLY A 214 -16.30 -1.59 -1.29
C GLY A 214 -16.49 -1.23 0.19
N GLU A 215 -16.46 -2.20 1.11
CA GLU A 215 -16.63 -1.98 2.54
C GLU A 215 -15.30 -2.03 3.29
N VAL A 216 -15.10 -1.15 4.27
CA VAL A 216 -13.94 -1.19 5.18
C VAL A 216 -14.14 -2.34 6.16
N VAL A 217 -13.37 -3.41 6.01
CA VAL A 217 -13.43 -4.61 6.86
C VAL A 217 -12.47 -4.58 8.03
N LEU A 218 -11.44 -3.74 7.98
CA LEU A 218 -10.48 -3.50 9.07
C LEU A 218 -9.86 -2.12 8.91
N SER A 219 -9.56 -1.44 10.03
CA SER A 219 -8.84 -0.16 10.04
C SER A 219 -7.99 -0.04 11.29
N TYR A 220 -6.81 0.55 11.15
CA TYR A 220 -5.84 0.78 12.22
C TYR A 220 -4.94 1.95 11.84
N GLN A 221 -4.13 2.40 12.81
CA GLN A 221 -3.26 3.57 12.68
C GLN A 221 -1.91 3.34 13.34
N GLN A 222 -0.99 4.28 13.14
CA GLN A 222 0.34 4.32 13.78
C GLN A 222 1.10 2.99 13.65
N PRO A 223 1.27 2.43 12.42
CA PRO A 223 2.12 1.28 12.22
C PRO A 223 3.54 1.61 12.68
N GLN A 224 4.16 0.68 13.40
CA GLN A 224 5.46 0.89 14.01
C GLN A 224 6.24 -0.41 14.15
N LEU A 225 7.57 -0.31 14.11
CA LEU A 225 8.47 -1.44 14.39
C LEU A 225 8.32 -1.91 15.84
N ASP A 226 8.28 -3.21 16.04
CA ASP A 226 8.24 -3.81 17.37
C ASP A 226 9.66 -3.90 17.95
N ILE A 227 10.03 -2.95 18.79
CA ILE A 227 11.37 -2.93 19.41
C ILE A 227 11.64 -4.11 20.35
N ARG A 228 10.68 -4.99 20.59
CA ARG A 228 10.88 -6.27 21.31
C ARG A 228 11.47 -7.35 20.40
N ASP A 229 11.26 -7.23 19.10
CA ASP A 229 11.90 -8.04 18.07
C ASP A 229 13.31 -7.49 17.80
N GLY A 230 14.32 -8.37 17.81
CA GLY A 230 15.72 -7.93 17.66
C GLY A 230 16.03 -7.30 16.31
N HIS A 231 15.50 -7.87 15.22
CA HIS A 231 15.70 -7.33 13.87
C HIS A 231 14.96 -6.00 13.67
N ALA A 232 13.69 -5.92 14.10
CA ALA A 232 12.92 -4.69 14.02
C ALA A 232 13.53 -3.56 14.87
N LYS A 233 14.12 -3.89 16.02
CA LYS A 233 14.87 -2.94 16.86
C LYS A 233 16.08 -2.37 16.11
N GLU A 234 16.88 -3.22 15.47
CA GLU A 234 18.01 -2.78 14.65
C GLU A 234 17.57 -1.88 13.48
N LEU A 235 16.44 -2.21 12.84
CA LEU A 235 15.86 -1.36 11.81
C LEU A 235 15.45 0.00 12.37
N ALA A 236 14.79 0.04 13.53
CA ALA A 236 14.37 1.28 14.18
C ALA A 236 15.58 2.16 14.54
N GLU A 237 16.67 1.57 15.02
CA GLU A 237 17.92 2.28 15.31
C GLU A 237 18.54 2.88 14.04
N LYS A 238 18.58 2.13 12.95
CA LYS A 238 19.07 2.61 11.64
C LYS A 238 18.22 3.72 11.04
N LEU A 239 16.89 3.66 11.20
CA LEU A 239 15.94 4.67 10.73
C LEU A 239 15.87 5.89 11.63
N GLY A 240 16.34 5.80 12.88
CA GLY A 240 16.19 6.86 13.89
C GLY A 240 14.76 7.04 14.39
N THR A 241 13.86 6.10 14.08
CA THR A 241 12.45 6.08 14.49
C THR A 241 11.90 4.67 14.44
N HIS A 242 10.93 4.38 15.28
CA HIS A 242 10.15 3.14 15.17
C HIS A 242 8.84 3.32 14.38
N GLN A 243 8.41 4.56 14.09
CA GLN A 243 7.19 4.82 13.33
C GLN A 243 7.41 4.52 11.84
N LEU A 244 6.45 3.82 11.24
CA LEU A 244 6.45 3.50 9.81
C LEU A 244 5.48 4.44 9.09
N SER A 245 6.00 5.27 8.18
CA SER A 245 5.18 6.18 7.37
C SER A 245 5.20 5.86 5.87
N GLY A 246 5.86 4.77 5.50
CA GLY A 246 6.01 4.26 4.14
C GLY A 246 6.92 3.04 4.15
N GLY A 247 7.15 2.44 3.00
CA GLY A 247 8.04 1.30 2.83
C GLY A 247 7.74 0.50 1.58
N SER A 248 8.35 -0.68 1.49
CA SER A 248 8.19 -1.58 0.35
C SER A 248 6.79 -2.21 0.30
N ILE A 249 6.40 -2.61 -0.90
CA ILE A 249 5.23 -3.46 -1.16
C ILE A 249 5.73 -4.80 -1.66
N SER A 250 5.18 -5.91 -1.13
CA SER A 250 5.44 -7.24 -1.66
C SER A 250 4.22 -8.14 -1.58
N VAL A 251 4.20 -9.19 -2.42
CA VAL A 251 3.25 -10.30 -2.34
C VAL A 251 3.97 -11.56 -1.89
N GLN A 252 3.27 -12.45 -1.19
CA GLN A 252 3.87 -13.51 -0.41
C GLN A 252 3.67 -14.90 -1.04
N SER A 253 4.63 -15.80 -0.81
CA SER A 253 4.52 -17.25 -1.02
C SER A 253 4.65 -17.99 0.32
N GLU A 254 3.61 -18.75 0.69
CA GLU A 254 3.50 -19.44 1.99
C GLU A 254 3.10 -20.92 1.85
N SER A 255 3.51 -21.60 0.81
CA SER A 255 3.24 -23.01 0.53
C SER A 255 1.92 -23.34 -0.19
N HIS A 256 0.93 -22.47 -0.26
CA HIS A 256 -0.27 -22.73 -1.04
C HIS A 256 -0.24 -21.95 -2.36
N PRO A 257 -0.48 -22.59 -3.53
CA PRO A 257 -0.50 -21.91 -4.80
C PRO A 257 -1.56 -20.81 -4.87
N ILE A 258 -1.18 -19.68 -5.43
CA ILE A 258 -2.05 -18.52 -5.61
C ILE A 258 -1.78 -17.88 -6.97
N ASP A 259 -2.83 -17.37 -7.60
CA ASP A 259 -2.78 -16.54 -8.79
C ASP A 259 -3.11 -15.10 -8.44
N PHE A 260 -2.35 -14.15 -8.97
CA PHE A 260 -2.68 -12.73 -8.96
C PHE A 260 -3.01 -12.28 -10.39
N LYS A 261 -4.23 -11.79 -10.59
CA LYS A 261 -4.71 -11.29 -11.89
C LYS A 261 -4.27 -9.85 -12.14
N SER A 262 -4.30 -9.02 -11.11
CA SER A 262 -3.85 -7.64 -11.17
C SER A 262 -3.30 -7.19 -9.82
N ILE A 263 -2.30 -6.32 -9.88
CA ILE A 263 -1.78 -5.54 -8.75
C ILE A 263 -1.66 -4.12 -9.26
N GLU A 264 -2.47 -3.21 -8.72
CA GLU A 264 -2.61 -1.84 -9.23
C GLU A 264 -2.52 -0.85 -8.06
N ILE A 265 -1.92 0.29 -8.31
CA ILE A 265 -1.76 1.35 -7.33
C ILE A 265 -2.35 2.66 -7.83
N MET A 266 -2.88 3.45 -6.91
CA MET A 266 -3.29 4.83 -7.13
C MET A 266 -2.64 5.69 -6.04
N GLU A 267 -1.70 6.53 -6.41
CA GLU A 267 -1.02 7.42 -5.46
C GLU A 267 -1.99 8.49 -4.96
N LEU A 268 -1.96 8.76 -3.65
CA LEU A 268 -2.77 9.76 -2.98
C LEU A 268 -1.92 10.98 -2.64
N GLU A 269 -2.54 12.15 -2.65
CA GLU A 269 -1.89 13.37 -2.16
C GLU A 269 -1.60 13.24 -0.65
N LYS A 270 -0.47 13.79 -0.22
CA LYS A 270 -0.15 13.96 1.18
C LYS A 270 -0.92 15.16 1.69
N GLU A 271 -1.84 14.93 2.63
CA GLU A 271 -2.57 15.99 3.31
C GLU A 271 -1.70 16.66 4.38
#